data_354740f03eb0a29acfd783e29f0ba820
#
_entry.id   354740f03eb0a29acfd783e29f0ba820
#
_cell.length_a   1.000
_cell.length_b   1.000
_cell.length_c   1.000
_cell.angle_alpha   90.00
_cell.angle_beta   90.00
_cell.angle_gamma   90.00
#
_symmetry.space_group_name_H-M   'P 1'
#
loop_
_entity.id
_entity.type
_entity.pdbx_description
1 polymer ?
#
loop_
_entity_poly.entity_id
_entity_poly.type
_entity_poly.pdbx_seq_one_letter_code
_entity_poly.pdbx_strand_id
1 'polypeptide(L)'
;MNIIGPDKIVFGVDDVATCQQFVIDYGLVQQDDYNYVALDGTGIEIRQIDDPSLPAALPTSTMLRKTIYGVADQATVDAIYAELSKDREVKTLEDGSIETVDDLGFAIGFQITIRKELDLPAEMVNAPGAKQKRAVNDIGVSKDFTPKPRSLSHVVYFVPDAVKAEKFYAERLGFVTTDRFTNTGPF
;
A
#
# COMPACT_ATOMS: atom_id res chain seq x y z
N MET A 1 17.10 -3.00 -3.54
CA MET A 1 16.54 -1.84 -2.80
C MET A 1 15.76 -2.34 -1.59
N ASN A 2 15.78 -1.63 -0.49
CA ASN A 2 15.16 -2.10 0.76
C ASN A 2 13.76 -1.47 0.93
N ILE A 3 12.82 -1.84 0.04
CA ILE A 3 11.43 -1.41 0.06
C ILE A 3 10.66 -2.33 1.01
N ILE A 4 9.95 -1.74 1.98
CA ILE A 4 9.25 -2.48 3.05
C ILE A 4 7.83 -2.84 2.61
N GLY A 5 7.13 -1.93 1.94
CA GLY A 5 5.75 -2.13 1.49
C GLY A 5 5.00 -0.81 1.31
N PRO A 6 3.71 -0.85 0.95
CA PRO A 6 2.92 0.36 0.80
C PRO A 6 2.67 1.01 2.17
N ASP A 7 3.06 2.28 2.31
CA ASP A 7 2.77 3.09 3.50
C ASP A 7 1.44 3.82 3.37
N LYS A 8 1.12 4.31 2.16
CA LYS A 8 -0.10 5.07 1.92
C LYS A 8 -0.64 4.83 0.51
N ILE A 9 -1.96 4.78 0.40
CA ILE A 9 -2.70 4.82 -0.87
C ILE A 9 -3.50 6.12 -0.90
N VAL A 10 -3.43 6.86 -2.00
CA VAL A 10 -4.19 8.09 -2.21
C VAL A 10 -5.32 7.83 -3.19
N PHE A 11 -6.53 8.09 -2.75
CA PHE A 11 -7.75 7.97 -3.55
C PHE A 11 -8.36 9.35 -3.87
N GLY A 12 -8.82 9.51 -5.12
CA GLY A 12 -9.74 10.57 -5.53
C GLY A 12 -11.12 9.98 -5.73
N VAL A 13 -12.12 10.44 -4.99
CA VAL A 13 -13.48 9.87 -4.94
C VAL A 13 -14.56 10.92 -5.15
N ASP A 14 -15.71 10.52 -5.67
CA ASP A 14 -16.84 11.41 -5.92
C ASP A 14 -17.55 11.80 -4.62
N ASP A 15 -17.73 10.85 -3.71
CA ASP A 15 -18.40 11.02 -2.43
C ASP A 15 -17.40 10.80 -1.29
N VAL A 16 -16.71 11.88 -0.94
CA VAL A 16 -15.70 11.87 0.14
C VAL A 16 -16.31 11.45 1.46
N ALA A 17 -17.50 11.97 1.81
CA ALA A 17 -18.09 11.70 3.11
C ALA A 17 -18.45 10.21 3.29
N THR A 18 -19.04 9.59 2.27
CA THR A 18 -19.34 8.15 2.29
C THR A 18 -18.07 7.32 2.35
N CYS A 19 -17.02 7.66 1.60
CA CYS A 19 -15.76 6.93 1.62
C CYS A 19 -15.03 7.07 2.97
N GLN A 20 -15.04 8.26 3.57
CA GLN A 20 -14.49 8.50 4.90
C GLN A 20 -15.22 7.68 5.96
N GLN A 21 -16.55 7.69 5.95
CA GLN A 21 -17.34 6.89 6.88
C GLN A 21 -17.04 5.39 6.70
N PHE A 22 -16.95 4.91 5.47
CA PHE A 22 -16.63 3.51 5.18
C PHE A 22 -15.30 3.07 5.81
N VAL A 23 -14.23 3.86 5.67
CA VAL A 23 -12.92 3.49 6.22
C VAL A 23 -12.88 3.59 7.76
N ILE A 24 -13.67 4.50 8.35
CA ILE A 24 -13.87 4.58 9.81
C ILE A 24 -14.61 3.33 10.30
N ASP A 25 -15.70 2.96 9.64
CA ASP A 25 -16.48 1.76 10.00
C ASP A 25 -15.64 0.48 9.83
N TYR A 26 -14.73 0.46 8.85
CA TYR A 26 -13.76 -0.61 8.67
C TYR A 26 -12.72 -0.68 9.80
N GLY A 27 -12.58 0.39 10.58
CA GLY A 27 -11.72 0.44 11.78
C GLY A 27 -10.42 1.22 11.63
N LEU A 28 -10.24 1.96 10.53
CA LEU A 28 -9.15 2.93 10.43
C LEU A 28 -9.42 4.14 11.34
N VAL A 29 -8.36 4.76 11.81
CA VAL A 29 -8.44 5.94 12.68
C VAL A 29 -8.18 7.19 11.86
N GLN A 30 -9.09 8.15 11.92
CA GLN A 30 -8.90 9.44 11.31
C GLN A 30 -7.74 10.18 11.99
N GLN A 31 -6.75 10.60 11.23
CA GLN A 31 -5.59 11.35 11.68
C GLN A 31 -5.75 12.85 11.43
N ASP A 32 -6.30 13.20 10.27
CA ASP A 32 -6.64 14.56 9.87
C ASP A 32 -7.82 14.54 8.87
N ASP A 33 -8.09 15.64 8.19
CA ASP A 33 -9.22 15.79 7.27
C ASP A 33 -9.19 14.80 6.09
N TYR A 34 -8.03 14.25 5.75
CA TYR A 34 -7.84 13.39 4.57
C TYR A 34 -7.27 12.01 4.90
N ASN A 35 -6.53 11.87 5.99
CA ASN A 35 -5.74 10.68 6.29
C ASN A 35 -6.41 9.78 7.34
N TYR A 36 -6.48 8.48 7.01
CA TYR A 36 -7.07 7.41 7.81
C TYR A 36 -6.04 6.29 7.94
N VAL A 37 -5.67 5.94 9.17
CA VAL A 37 -4.52 5.07 9.43
C VAL A 37 -4.90 3.78 10.16
N ALA A 38 -4.19 2.72 9.83
CA ALA A 38 -4.13 1.48 10.57
C ALA A 38 -3.30 1.63 11.85
N LEU A 39 -3.23 0.58 12.67
CA LEU A 39 -2.52 0.62 13.94
C LEU A 39 -1.02 0.96 13.80
N ASP A 40 -0.37 0.49 12.73
CA ASP A 40 1.05 0.75 12.47
C ASP A 40 1.34 2.12 11.83
N GLY A 41 0.30 2.93 11.58
CA GLY A 41 0.42 4.25 10.97
C GLY A 41 0.31 4.26 9.44
N THR A 42 0.33 3.10 8.77
CA THR A 42 0.05 3.03 7.33
C THR A 42 -1.43 3.26 7.06
N GLY A 43 -1.79 3.69 5.85
CA GLY A 43 -3.20 3.98 5.63
C GLY A 43 -3.59 4.52 4.27
N ILE A 44 -4.67 5.28 4.29
CA ILE A 44 -5.38 5.77 3.10
C ILE A 44 -5.55 7.28 3.23
N GLU A 45 -5.31 7.99 2.13
CA GLU A 45 -5.67 9.39 1.96
C GLU A 45 -6.87 9.46 1.02
N ILE A 46 -7.93 10.16 1.42
CA ILE A 46 -9.16 10.32 0.63
C ILE A 46 -9.35 11.79 0.30
N ARG A 47 -9.45 12.09 -1.00
CA ARG A 47 -9.69 13.43 -1.52
C ARG A 47 -10.81 13.44 -2.54
N GLN A 48 -11.32 14.63 -2.81
CA GLN A 48 -12.29 14.83 -3.90
C GLN A 48 -11.64 14.48 -5.23
N ILE A 49 -12.39 13.84 -6.14
CA ILE A 49 -11.89 13.32 -7.42
C ILE A 49 -11.25 14.38 -8.31
N ASP A 50 -11.71 15.63 -8.22
CA ASP A 50 -11.23 16.77 -8.97
C ASP A 50 -10.25 17.68 -8.19
N ASP A 51 -9.76 17.22 -7.03
CA ASP A 51 -8.72 17.94 -6.28
C ASP A 51 -7.47 18.13 -7.15
N PRO A 52 -7.06 19.40 -7.41
CA PRO A 52 -5.97 19.70 -8.33
C PRO A 52 -4.59 19.22 -7.84
N SER A 53 -4.47 18.83 -6.58
CA SER A 53 -3.23 18.27 -6.02
C SER A 53 -3.03 16.80 -6.36
N LEU A 54 -4.07 16.12 -6.84
CA LEU A 54 -4.01 14.71 -7.19
C LEU A 54 -3.33 14.49 -8.55
N PRO A 55 -2.54 13.42 -8.69
CA PRO A 55 -2.13 12.95 -10.01
C PRO A 55 -3.34 12.66 -10.91
N ALA A 56 -3.14 12.73 -12.22
CA ALA A 56 -4.21 12.41 -13.18
C ALA A 56 -4.73 10.98 -12.99
N ALA A 57 -6.04 10.82 -13.15
CA ALA A 57 -6.66 9.50 -13.16
C ALA A 57 -6.22 8.69 -14.38
N LEU A 58 -6.03 7.38 -14.20
CA LEU A 58 -5.80 6.46 -15.31
C LEU A 58 -7.13 5.81 -15.75
N PRO A 59 -7.30 5.49 -17.04
CA PRO A 59 -8.50 4.81 -17.53
C PRO A 59 -8.77 3.48 -16.83
N THR A 60 -7.71 2.78 -16.41
CA THR A 60 -7.76 1.49 -15.70
C THR A 60 -7.89 1.65 -14.17
N SER A 61 -7.76 2.88 -13.65
CA SER A 61 -7.77 3.15 -12.22
C SER A 61 -8.19 4.60 -11.96
N THR A 62 -9.49 4.83 -11.96
CA THR A 62 -10.04 6.20 -11.80
C THR A 62 -9.91 6.74 -10.37
N MET A 63 -10.02 5.86 -9.38
CA MET A 63 -9.97 6.23 -7.96
C MET A 63 -8.55 6.24 -7.39
N LEU A 64 -7.74 5.21 -7.69
CA LEU A 64 -6.36 5.14 -7.21
C LEU A 64 -5.51 6.20 -7.94
N ARG A 65 -5.00 7.15 -7.18
CA ARG A 65 -4.25 8.28 -7.71
C ARG A 65 -2.76 8.16 -7.47
N LYS A 66 -2.36 7.62 -6.33
CA LYS A 66 -0.95 7.46 -5.98
C LYS A 66 -0.77 6.35 -4.95
N THR A 67 0.33 5.60 -5.06
CA THR A 67 0.80 4.70 -4.00
C THR A 67 2.14 5.19 -3.48
N ILE A 68 2.26 5.33 -2.18
CA ILE A 68 3.51 5.71 -1.50
C ILE A 68 4.06 4.46 -0.81
N TYR A 69 5.27 4.08 -1.19
CA TYR A 69 5.99 2.95 -0.61
C TYR A 69 6.95 3.43 0.48
N GLY A 70 6.93 2.73 1.60
CA GLY A 70 7.90 2.89 2.66
C GLY A 70 9.20 2.15 2.35
N VAL A 71 10.33 2.80 2.56
CA VAL A 71 11.67 2.22 2.47
C VAL A 71 12.40 2.28 3.80
N ALA A 72 13.44 1.49 3.97
CA ALA A 72 14.12 1.36 5.26
C ALA A 72 14.87 2.62 5.69
N ASP A 73 15.48 3.35 4.74
CA ASP A 73 16.41 4.43 5.02
C ASP A 73 16.57 5.40 3.84
N GLN A 74 17.24 6.52 4.09
CA GLN A 74 17.53 7.54 3.08
C GLN A 74 18.41 7.01 1.95
N ALA A 75 19.35 6.12 2.24
CA ALA A 75 20.21 5.54 1.21
C ALA A 75 19.39 4.74 0.17
N THR A 76 18.30 4.11 0.61
CA THR A 76 17.37 3.43 -0.30
C THR A 76 16.57 4.44 -1.15
N VAL A 77 16.12 5.57 -0.57
CA VAL A 77 15.48 6.66 -1.34
C VAL A 77 16.42 7.17 -2.42
N ASP A 78 17.67 7.47 -2.06
CA ASP A 78 18.70 7.99 -2.97
C ASP A 78 19.01 6.99 -4.09
N ALA A 79 19.07 5.71 -3.79
CA ALA A 79 19.29 4.65 -4.78
C ALA A 79 18.11 4.53 -5.77
N ILE A 80 16.87 4.65 -5.27
CA ILE A 80 15.66 4.67 -6.13
C ILE A 80 15.67 5.92 -7.00
N TYR A 81 15.97 7.09 -6.42
CA TYR A 81 16.10 8.34 -7.18
C TYR A 81 17.11 8.19 -8.31
N ALA A 82 18.32 7.71 -8.02
CA ALA A 82 19.37 7.51 -9.00
C ALA A 82 19.00 6.52 -10.11
N GLU A 83 18.25 5.47 -9.76
CA GLU A 83 17.77 4.48 -10.73
C GLU A 83 16.71 5.06 -11.66
N LEU A 84 15.68 5.68 -11.09
CA LEU A 84 14.52 6.13 -11.86
C LEU A 84 14.81 7.42 -12.66
N SER A 85 15.69 8.29 -12.18
CA SER A 85 16.12 9.50 -12.89
C SER A 85 16.88 9.25 -14.20
N LYS A 86 17.27 8.00 -14.48
CA LYS A 86 17.95 7.64 -15.73
C LYS A 86 17.07 7.86 -16.96
N ASP A 87 15.74 7.78 -16.82
CA ASP A 87 14.83 7.79 -17.97
C ASP A 87 13.51 8.53 -17.71
N ARG A 88 13.30 9.12 -16.53
CA ARG A 88 12.10 9.86 -16.17
C ARG A 88 12.36 10.95 -15.15
N GLU A 89 11.42 11.88 -15.08
CA GLU A 89 11.42 12.88 -14.02
C GLU A 89 11.12 12.24 -12.67
N VAL A 90 11.94 12.54 -11.67
CA VAL A 90 11.73 12.17 -10.29
C VAL A 90 11.74 13.45 -9.46
N LYS A 91 10.61 13.77 -8.86
CA LYS A 91 10.44 14.96 -8.03
C LYS A 91 10.83 14.65 -6.60
N THR A 92 11.70 15.46 -6.00
CA THR A 92 11.98 15.43 -4.56
C THR A 92 11.04 16.40 -3.85
N LEU A 93 10.42 15.96 -2.76
CA LEU A 93 9.55 16.76 -1.92
C LEU A 93 10.32 17.36 -0.75
N GLU A 94 9.70 18.31 -0.03
CA GLU A 94 10.33 19.03 1.09
C GLU A 94 10.73 18.13 2.25
N ASP A 95 10.01 17.03 2.45
CA ASP A 95 10.28 16.02 3.49
C ASP A 95 11.36 14.99 3.09
N GLY A 96 11.96 15.15 1.91
CA GLY A 96 12.97 14.24 1.39
C GLY A 96 12.42 13.00 0.68
N SER A 97 11.10 12.81 0.64
CA SER A 97 10.47 11.78 -0.18
C SER A 97 10.58 12.10 -1.67
N ILE A 98 10.35 11.10 -2.50
CA ILE A 98 10.39 11.26 -3.95
C ILE A 98 9.11 10.75 -4.60
N GLU A 99 8.75 11.37 -5.71
CA GLU A 99 7.58 10.99 -6.52
C GLU A 99 7.93 10.90 -8.00
N THR A 100 7.30 9.96 -8.68
CA THR A 100 7.42 9.76 -10.12
C THR A 100 6.21 8.97 -10.64
N VAL A 101 6.30 8.50 -11.88
CA VAL A 101 5.34 7.56 -12.47
C VAL A 101 6.05 6.26 -12.84
N ASP A 102 5.35 5.13 -12.74
CA ASP A 102 5.85 3.85 -13.23
C ASP A 102 5.74 3.73 -14.76
N ASP A 103 6.15 2.60 -15.34
CA ASP A 103 6.10 2.35 -16.78
C ASP A 103 4.68 2.26 -17.35
N LEU A 104 3.66 2.18 -16.50
CA LEU A 104 2.25 2.10 -16.88
C LEU A 104 1.48 3.39 -16.59
N GLY A 105 2.16 4.40 -16.03
CA GLY A 105 1.60 5.71 -15.73
C GLY A 105 1.03 5.86 -14.34
N PHE A 106 1.12 4.84 -13.45
CA PHE A 106 0.71 5.01 -12.06
C PHE A 106 1.68 5.92 -11.32
N ALA A 107 1.13 6.92 -10.62
CA ALA A 107 1.94 7.75 -9.74
C ALA A 107 2.38 6.93 -8.52
N ILE A 108 3.67 6.94 -8.25
CA ILE A 108 4.30 6.24 -7.15
C ILE A 108 5.21 7.18 -6.38
N GLY A 109 5.27 7.00 -5.07
CA GLY A 109 6.19 7.75 -4.21
C GLY A 109 7.00 6.80 -3.33
N PHE A 110 8.13 7.29 -2.81
CA PHE A 110 8.97 6.57 -1.88
C PHE A 110 9.41 7.49 -0.75
N GLN A 111 9.24 7.03 0.48
CA GLN A 111 9.59 7.74 1.70
C GLN A 111 10.24 6.79 2.70
N ILE A 112 10.98 7.31 3.67
CA ILE A 112 11.36 6.50 4.84
C ILE A 112 10.05 6.04 5.50
N THR A 113 9.95 4.73 5.77
CA THR A 113 8.69 4.15 6.22
C THR A 113 8.16 4.80 7.50
N ILE A 114 6.86 5.04 7.52
CA ILE A 114 6.12 5.54 8.68
C ILE A 114 5.62 4.42 9.59
N ARG A 115 5.88 3.16 9.22
CA ARG A 115 5.42 1.99 9.97
C ARG A 115 5.99 1.97 11.37
N LYS A 116 5.11 1.73 12.33
CA LYS A 116 5.45 1.52 13.73
C LYS A 116 5.40 0.05 14.06
N GLU A 117 6.34 -0.42 14.86
CA GLU A 117 6.26 -1.75 15.44
C GLU A 117 5.04 -1.84 16.38
N LEU A 118 4.31 -2.93 16.30
CA LEU A 118 3.12 -3.18 17.10
C LEU A 118 3.43 -4.23 18.18
N ASP A 119 3.30 -3.86 19.43
CA ASP A 119 3.32 -4.78 20.56
C ASP A 119 1.91 -5.37 20.78
N LEU A 120 1.59 -6.38 19.99
CA LEU A 120 0.31 -7.06 20.04
C LEU A 120 0.47 -8.48 20.59
N PRO A 121 -0.51 -8.99 21.35
CA PRO A 121 -0.49 -10.38 21.79
C PRO A 121 -0.36 -11.34 20.60
N ALA A 122 0.46 -12.36 20.75
CA ALA A 122 0.58 -13.42 19.75
C ALA A 122 -0.77 -14.12 19.56
N GLU A 123 -1.16 -14.32 18.30
CA GLU A 123 -2.38 -15.05 17.98
C GLU A 123 -2.25 -16.55 18.33
N MET A 124 -3.29 -17.11 18.90
CA MET A 124 -3.37 -18.53 19.23
C MET A 124 -3.85 -19.32 18.02
N VAL A 125 -2.95 -19.56 17.06
CA VAL A 125 -3.25 -20.33 15.86
C VAL A 125 -2.68 -21.73 15.93
N ASN A 126 -3.42 -22.70 15.38
CA ASN A 126 -2.96 -24.07 15.20
C ASN A 126 -2.42 -24.23 13.78
N ALA A 127 -1.10 -24.21 13.63
CA ALA A 127 -0.45 -24.42 12.34
C ALA A 127 -0.27 -25.94 12.08
N PRO A 128 -0.40 -26.40 10.83
CA PRO A 128 -0.13 -27.79 10.47
C PRO A 128 1.27 -28.24 10.92
N GLY A 129 1.34 -29.41 11.57
CA GLY A 129 2.61 -29.97 12.05
C GLY A 129 3.19 -29.32 13.32
N ALA A 130 2.57 -28.26 13.85
CA ALA A 130 3.00 -27.64 15.09
C ALA A 130 2.15 -28.14 16.30
N LYS A 131 2.72 -27.96 17.50
CA LYS A 131 1.95 -28.23 18.74
C LYS A 131 0.72 -27.31 18.79
N GLN A 132 -0.43 -27.90 19.07
CA GLN A 132 -1.67 -27.14 19.25
C GLN A 132 -1.52 -26.12 20.39
N LYS A 133 -1.87 -24.87 20.10
CA LYS A 133 -1.87 -23.76 21.05
C LYS A 133 -3.27 -23.39 21.51
N ARG A 134 -4.27 -23.60 20.67
CA ARG A 134 -5.69 -23.36 20.99
C ARG A 134 -6.35 -24.65 21.46
N ALA A 135 -7.20 -24.55 22.44
CA ALA A 135 -7.96 -25.69 22.95
C ALA A 135 -8.88 -26.31 21.89
N VAL A 136 -9.23 -27.58 22.07
CA VAL A 136 -10.17 -28.28 21.18
C VAL A 136 -11.53 -27.60 21.26
N ASN A 137 -12.16 -27.34 20.13
CA ASN A 137 -13.47 -26.68 20.00
C ASN A 137 -13.51 -25.23 20.52
N ASP A 138 -12.36 -24.64 20.83
CA ASP A 138 -12.29 -23.23 21.17
C ASP A 138 -12.48 -22.35 19.93
N ILE A 139 -13.16 -21.21 20.07
CA ILE A 139 -13.36 -20.26 18.99
C ILE A 139 -12.05 -19.51 18.69
N GLY A 140 -11.73 -19.35 17.39
CA GLY A 140 -10.48 -18.72 16.96
C GLY A 140 -10.45 -17.20 17.18
N VAL A 141 -11.61 -16.56 17.35
CA VAL A 141 -11.74 -15.12 17.53
C VAL A 141 -12.67 -14.85 18.72
N SER A 142 -12.25 -13.98 19.64
CA SER A 142 -13.12 -13.53 20.73
C SER A 142 -14.35 -12.80 20.18
N LYS A 143 -15.53 -13.09 20.72
CA LYS A 143 -16.78 -12.39 20.37
C LYS A 143 -16.78 -10.93 20.84
N ASP A 144 -15.97 -10.63 21.85
CA ASP A 144 -15.86 -9.29 22.44
C ASP A 144 -14.75 -8.45 21.80
N PHE A 145 -14.08 -9.00 20.77
CA PHE A 145 -12.99 -8.32 20.08
C PHE A 145 -13.52 -7.58 18.86
N THR A 146 -13.32 -6.28 18.82
CA THR A 146 -13.53 -5.48 17.60
C THR A 146 -12.24 -5.47 16.78
N PRO A 147 -12.20 -6.13 15.62
CA PRO A 147 -11.01 -6.17 14.79
C PRO A 147 -10.68 -4.77 14.28
N LYS A 148 -9.40 -4.42 14.34
CA LYS A 148 -8.87 -3.19 13.73
C LYS A 148 -7.78 -3.54 12.71
N PRO A 149 -7.73 -2.86 11.56
CA PRO A 149 -6.66 -3.02 10.59
C PRO A 149 -5.29 -2.75 11.25
N ARG A 150 -4.38 -3.71 11.12
CA ARG A 150 -3.03 -3.58 11.70
C ARG A 150 -2.11 -2.79 10.80
N SER A 151 -2.25 -2.99 9.49
CA SER A 151 -1.33 -2.48 8.48
C SER A 151 -1.99 -2.42 7.10
N LEU A 152 -1.52 -1.52 6.27
CA LEU A 152 -1.72 -1.58 4.82
C LEU A 152 -0.70 -2.57 4.25
N SER A 153 -1.17 -3.75 3.80
CA SER A 153 -0.29 -4.87 3.45
C SER A 153 0.02 -4.96 1.96
N HIS A 154 -0.92 -4.59 1.08
CA HIS A 154 -0.73 -4.66 -0.37
C HIS A 154 -1.64 -3.70 -1.12
N VAL A 155 -1.31 -3.46 -2.38
CA VAL A 155 -2.11 -2.73 -3.35
C VAL A 155 -2.23 -3.57 -4.62
N VAL A 156 -3.39 -3.53 -5.26
CA VAL A 156 -3.66 -4.24 -6.52
C VAL A 156 -3.79 -3.22 -7.64
N TYR A 157 -2.99 -3.39 -8.69
CA TYR A 157 -3.08 -2.59 -9.91
C TYR A 157 -3.74 -3.37 -11.03
N PHE A 158 -4.77 -2.79 -11.63
CA PHE A 158 -5.27 -3.25 -12.92
C PHE A 158 -4.42 -2.64 -14.03
N VAL A 159 -3.68 -3.48 -14.72
CA VAL A 159 -2.70 -3.04 -15.72
C VAL A 159 -2.96 -3.69 -17.08
N PRO A 160 -2.77 -2.97 -18.19
CA PRO A 160 -2.94 -3.54 -19.54
C PRO A 160 -1.81 -4.51 -19.90
N ASP A 161 -0.66 -4.43 -19.25
CA ASP A 161 0.52 -5.25 -19.50
C ASP A 161 1.21 -5.63 -18.18
N ALA A 162 0.83 -6.82 -17.66
CA ALA A 162 1.38 -7.32 -16.41
C ALA A 162 2.88 -7.68 -16.51
N VAL A 163 3.36 -8.07 -17.70
CA VAL A 163 4.78 -8.40 -17.92
C VAL A 163 5.62 -7.14 -17.84
N LYS A 164 5.16 -6.05 -18.45
CA LYS A 164 5.82 -4.75 -18.36
C LYS A 164 5.85 -4.22 -16.93
N ALA A 165 4.73 -4.36 -16.20
CA ALA A 165 4.65 -3.99 -14.78
C ALA A 165 5.65 -4.79 -13.95
N GLU A 166 5.62 -6.13 -14.06
CA GLU A 166 6.54 -7.01 -13.36
C GLU A 166 8.00 -6.62 -13.60
N LYS A 167 8.36 -6.41 -14.88
CA LYS A 167 9.72 -6.02 -15.25
C LYS A 167 10.17 -4.72 -14.56
N PHE A 168 9.30 -3.71 -14.55
CA PHE A 168 9.60 -2.45 -13.87
C PHE A 168 9.84 -2.65 -12.37
N TYR A 169 8.90 -3.28 -11.67
CA TYR A 169 8.99 -3.45 -10.22
C TYR A 169 10.11 -4.42 -9.80
N ALA A 170 10.31 -5.52 -10.54
CA ALA A 170 11.33 -6.51 -10.19
C ALA A 170 12.74 -6.06 -10.56
N GLU A 171 12.97 -5.64 -11.81
CA GLU A 171 14.34 -5.36 -12.29
C GLU A 171 14.87 -4.01 -11.77
N ARG A 172 14.00 -2.99 -11.66
CA ARG A 172 14.43 -1.66 -11.26
C ARG A 172 14.32 -1.39 -9.77
N LEU A 173 13.30 -1.93 -9.13
CA LEU A 173 13.01 -1.65 -7.72
C LEU A 173 13.34 -2.81 -6.79
N GLY A 174 13.61 -4.01 -7.34
CA GLY A 174 13.99 -5.18 -6.56
C GLY A 174 12.82 -5.89 -5.87
N PHE A 175 11.59 -5.70 -6.38
CA PHE A 175 10.46 -6.52 -5.95
C PHE A 175 10.65 -7.97 -6.38
N VAL A 176 10.12 -8.90 -5.59
CA VAL A 176 10.21 -10.33 -5.88
C VAL A 176 8.88 -10.83 -6.42
N THR A 177 8.91 -11.42 -7.60
CA THR A 177 7.72 -12.10 -8.14
C THR A 177 7.48 -13.39 -7.36
N THR A 178 6.33 -13.52 -6.71
CA THR A 178 5.96 -14.71 -5.94
C THR A 178 5.17 -15.70 -6.77
N ASP A 179 4.22 -15.22 -7.56
CA ASP A 179 3.30 -16.05 -8.34
C ASP A 179 3.01 -15.45 -9.71
N ARG A 180 2.73 -16.31 -10.68
CA ARG A 180 2.27 -15.96 -12.03
C ARG A 180 1.12 -16.85 -12.45
N PHE A 181 0.09 -16.25 -13.01
CA PHE A 181 -0.94 -17.01 -13.73
C PHE A 181 -0.47 -17.27 -15.16
N THR A 182 -0.26 -18.54 -15.51
CA THR A 182 0.28 -18.94 -16.82
C THR A 182 -0.81 -19.27 -17.87
N ASN A 183 -2.04 -19.46 -17.41
CA ASN A 183 -3.21 -19.67 -18.27
C ASN A 183 -4.31 -18.71 -17.84
N THR A 184 -4.32 -17.53 -18.44
CA THR A 184 -5.42 -16.59 -18.28
C THR A 184 -6.56 -17.00 -19.21
N GLY A 185 -7.37 -17.96 -18.77
CA GLY A 185 -8.73 -18.07 -19.26
C GLY A 185 -9.53 -16.86 -18.79
N PRO A 186 -10.63 -16.50 -19.46
CA PRO A 186 -11.52 -15.46 -18.95
C PRO A 186 -12.02 -15.89 -17.57
N PHE A 187 -11.85 -14.98 -16.58
CA PHE A 187 -12.51 -15.11 -15.29
C PHE A 187 -14.00 -14.88 -15.47
#